data_430ab62bfc8855859e6b60bc520fe759
#
_entry.id   430ab62bfc8855859e6b60bc520fe759
#
_cell.length_a   1.000
_cell.length_b   1.000
_cell.length_c   1.000
_cell.angle_alpha   90.00
_cell.angle_beta   90.00
_cell.angle_gamma   90.00
#
_symmetry.space_group_name_H-M   'P 1'
#
loop_
_entity.id
_entity.type
_entity.pdbx_description
1 polymer ?
#
loop_
_entity_poly.entity_id
_entity_poly.type
_entity_poly.pdbx_seq_one_letter_code
_entity_poly.pdbx_strand_id
1 'polypeptide(L)'
;MTSSYYEKIDDGTVKCVDNDIPFALPESWCWCRLGALFAHNTGKALNSSDATGTSMTYITTSNLYWDRFELDSLKEMPFTDSEIDKCTVTKGDLLVCEGGDLGRSAIWMFDENIRIQNHIHRLRPYISLSCRFYYYVMYMWKRLGLIGGQGIGLQGFSSKALHNLIVPLPSIDEQERIVASVDKLFATIANIEKRLS
;
A
#
# COMPACT_ATOMS: atom_id res chain seq x y z
N MET A 1 19.84 22.16 -16.81
CA MET A 1 18.55 22.80 -16.52
C MET A 1 17.73 21.77 -15.75
N THR A 2 17.38 22.04 -14.52
CA THR A 2 16.46 21.18 -13.74
C THR A 2 15.06 21.46 -14.28
N SER A 3 14.43 20.47 -14.92
CA SER A 3 13.02 20.58 -15.32
C SER A 3 12.16 20.45 -14.09
N SER A 4 11.23 21.38 -13.88
CA SER A 4 10.26 21.34 -12.80
C SER A 4 9.12 20.39 -13.13
N TYR A 5 8.56 19.75 -12.08
CA TYR A 5 7.42 18.87 -12.19
C TYR A 5 6.11 19.62 -11.89
N TYR A 6 5.08 19.34 -12.69
CA TYR A 6 3.78 19.98 -12.56
C TYR A 6 2.68 18.95 -12.56
N GLU A 7 1.75 19.08 -11.60
CA GLU A 7 0.52 18.30 -11.51
C GLU A 7 -0.62 19.09 -12.16
N LYS A 8 -1.34 18.45 -13.08
CA LYS A 8 -2.58 19.00 -13.63
C LYS A 8 -3.76 18.41 -12.86
N ILE A 9 -4.57 19.27 -12.25
CA ILE A 9 -5.76 18.91 -11.46
C ILE A 9 -6.99 18.88 -12.40
N ASP A 10 -8.03 18.15 -12.01
CA ASP A 10 -9.25 17.94 -12.83
C ASP A 10 -9.96 19.24 -13.24
N ASP A 11 -9.84 20.30 -12.46
CA ASP A 11 -10.38 21.64 -12.78
C ASP A 11 -9.55 22.42 -13.82
N GLY A 12 -8.48 21.79 -14.33
CA GLY A 12 -7.54 22.38 -15.28
C GLY A 12 -6.40 23.20 -14.65
N THR A 13 -6.39 23.37 -13.33
CA THR A 13 -5.32 24.05 -12.61
C THR A 13 -4.02 23.27 -12.73
N VAL A 14 -2.90 23.98 -12.88
CA VAL A 14 -1.55 23.41 -12.91
C VAL A 14 -0.78 23.89 -11.68
N LYS A 15 -0.28 22.94 -10.89
CA LYS A 15 0.48 23.20 -9.66
C LYS A 15 1.91 22.66 -9.79
N CYS A 16 2.91 23.46 -9.45
CA CYS A 16 4.27 22.96 -9.29
C CYS A 16 4.35 22.04 -8.06
N VAL A 17 4.94 20.84 -8.23
CA VAL A 17 5.06 19.81 -7.21
C VAL A 17 6.51 19.45 -6.89
N ASP A 18 7.46 20.28 -7.28
CA ASP A 18 8.89 20.04 -7.04
C ASP A 18 9.22 19.76 -5.57
N ASN A 19 8.51 20.42 -4.63
CA ASN A 19 8.69 20.20 -3.20
C ASN A 19 8.13 18.86 -2.70
N ASP A 20 7.26 18.22 -3.47
CA ASP A 20 6.67 16.91 -3.15
C ASP A 20 7.52 15.76 -3.74
N ILE A 21 8.45 16.08 -4.66
CA ILE A 21 9.25 15.11 -5.41
C ILE A 21 10.51 14.75 -4.63
N PRO A 22 10.71 13.49 -4.24
CA PRO A 22 11.87 13.10 -3.44
C PRO A 22 13.17 12.97 -4.24
N PHE A 23 13.09 12.72 -5.55
CA PHE A 23 14.24 12.57 -6.46
C PHE A 23 13.82 12.68 -7.93
N ALA A 24 14.77 12.83 -8.83
CA ALA A 24 14.51 12.82 -10.27
C ALA A 24 14.22 11.40 -10.79
N LEU A 25 13.25 11.29 -11.70
CA LEU A 25 12.93 10.04 -12.40
C LEU A 25 13.64 9.94 -13.75
N PRO A 26 13.82 8.71 -14.28
CA PRO A 26 14.15 8.52 -15.70
C PRO A 26 13.10 9.20 -16.61
N GLU A 27 13.52 9.65 -17.80
CA GLU A 27 12.67 10.40 -18.75
C GLU A 27 11.40 9.63 -19.16
N SER A 28 11.44 8.27 -19.16
CA SER A 28 10.29 7.41 -19.51
C SER A 28 9.32 7.18 -18.37
N TRP A 29 9.57 7.72 -17.17
CA TRP A 29 8.72 7.55 -15.99
C TRP A 29 7.99 8.85 -15.69
N CYS A 30 6.87 8.74 -14.98
CA CYS A 30 6.19 9.91 -14.43
C CYS A 30 5.86 9.73 -12.95
N TRP A 31 5.65 10.84 -12.26
CA TRP A 31 5.07 10.85 -10.93
C TRP A 31 3.55 10.80 -11.01
N CYS A 32 2.93 10.06 -10.11
CA CYS A 32 1.48 9.92 -10.03
C CYS A 32 1.02 9.92 -8.58
N ARG A 33 -0.23 10.32 -8.31
CA ARG A 33 -0.84 10.13 -7.00
C ARG A 33 -1.31 8.68 -6.87
N LEU A 34 -1.06 8.06 -5.72
CA LEU A 34 -1.43 6.65 -5.46
C LEU A 34 -2.93 6.42 -5.68
N GLY A 35 -3.77 7.37 -5.27
CA GLY A 35 -5.22 7.32 -5.45
C GLY A 35 -5.70 7.36 -6.90
N ALA A 36 -4.87 7.80 -7.85
CA ALA A 36 -5.17 7.70 -9.28
C ALA A 36 -4.89 6.31 -9.86
N LEU A 37 -4.11 5.49 -9.16
CA LEU A 37 -3.72 4.16 -9.61
C LEU A 37 -4.53 3.03 -8.96
N PHE A 38 -5.04 3.26 -7.73
CA PHE A 38 -5.66 2.24 -6.92
C PHE A 38 -7.04 2.65 -6.39
N ALA A 39 -8.00 1.75 -6.53
CA ALA A 39 -9.21 1.77 -5.73
C ALA A 39 -8.83 1.53 -4.25
N HIS A 40 -9.22 2.45 -3.39
CA HIS A 40 -8.83 2.45 -2.00
C HIS A 40 -10.06 2.32 -1.09
N ASN A 41 -10.01 1.37 -0.18
CA ASN A 41 -10.97 1.22 0.91
C ASN A 41 -10.25 0.95 2.23
N THR A 42 -10.88 1.37 3.32
CA THR A 42 -10.52 0.97 4.68
C THR A 42 -11.49 -0.10 5.18
N GLY A 43 -11.09 -0.86 6.17
CA GLY A 43 -11.93 -1.87 6.79
C GLY A 43 -13.01 -1.29 7.72
N LYS A 44 -13.74 -2.20 8.39
CA LYS A 44 -14.78 -1.87 9.37
C LYS A 44 -14.15 -1.40 10.68
N ALA A 45 -14.71 -0.32 11.25
CA ALA A 45 -14.39 0.09 12.62
C ALA A 45 -14.98 -0.90 13.62
N LEU A 46 -14.23 -1.20 14.68
CA LEU A 46 -14.75 -1.99 15.80
C LEU A 46 -15.83 -1.19 16.53
N ASN A 47 -17.02 -1.75 16.59
CA ASN A 47 -18.11 -1.25 17.41
C ASN A 47 -18.68 -2.41 18.23
N SER A 48 -18.43 -2.42 19.51
CA SER A 48 -18.87 -3.50 20.41
C SER A 48 -20.39 -3.60 20.60
N SER A 49 -21.13 -2.54 20.24
CA SER A 49 -22.59 -2.49 20.31
C SER A 49 -23.29 -2.90 19.00
N ASP A 50 -22.57 -3.03 17.91
CA ASP A 50 -23.12 -3.41 16.61
C ASP A 50 -23.01 -4.92 16.40
N ALA A 51 -24.15 -5.61 16.59
CA ALA A 51 -24.29 -7.05 16.37
C ALA A 51 -24.97 -7.38 15.03
N THR A 52 -25.15 -6.39 14.13
CA THR A 52 -25.89 -6.56 12.88
C THR A 52 -24.98 -7.12 11.80
N GLY A 53 -25.44 -8.16 11.10
CA GLY A 53 -24.74 -8.77 9.96
C GLY A 53 -24.27 -10.19 10.21
N THR A 54 -23.47 -10.71 9.31
CA THR A 54 -22.90 -12.07 9.37
C THR A 54 -21.55 -12.03 10.08
N SER A 55 -21.34 -12.89 11.10
CA SER A 55 -20.03 -13.04 11.76
C SER A 55 -19.01 -13.58 10.76
N MET A 56 -17.91 -12.86 10.59
CA MET A 56 -16.84 -13.24 9.69
C MET A 56 -15.47 -12.94 10.31
N THR A 57 -14.52 -13.77 9.96
CA THR A 57 -13.10 -13.56 10.33
C THR A 57 -12.53 -12.33 9.65
N TYR A 58 -11.68 -11.61 10.37
CA TYR A 58 -10.98 -10.43 9.87
C TYR A 58 -9.57 -10.31 10.41
N ILE A 59 -8.74 -9.59 9.68
CA ILE A 59 -7.38 -9.22 10.09
C ILE A 59 -7.32 -7.79 10.60
N THR A 60 -6.41 -7.60 11.54
CA THR A 60 -6.03 -6.31 12.13
C THR A 60 -4.59 -5.98 11.77
N THR A 61 -4.11 -4.81 12.18
CA THR A 61 -2.70 -4.43 11.99
C THR A 61 -1.72 -5.38 12.69
N SER A 62 -2.16 -6.13 13.73
CA SER A 62 -1.33 -7.15 14.39
C SER A 62 -1.14 -8.43 13.56
N ASN A 63 -1.96 -8.65 12.54
CA ASN A 63 -1.85 -9.79 11.64
C ASN A 63 -1.03 -9.48 10.38
N LEU A 64 -0.80 -8.19 10.05
CA LEU A 64 -0.11 -7.75 8.84
C LEU A 64 1.31 -7.32 9.18
N TYR A 65 2.31 -7.93 8.56
CA TYR A 65 3.73 -7.61 8.67
C TYR A 65 4.29 -7.24 7.30
N TRP A 66 5.56 -6.84 7.25
CA TRP A 66 6.22 -6.63 5.97
C TRP A 66 6.30 -7.95 5.20
N ASP A 67 5.64 -7.98 4.02
CA ASP A 67 5.57 -9.11 3.08
C ASP A 67 4.99 -10.42 3.65
N ARG A 68 4.29 -10.39 4.78
CA ARG A 68 3.71 -11.60 5.38
C ARG A 68 2.50 -11.29 6.25
N PHE A 69 1.73 -12.35 6.52
CA PHE A 69 0.61 -12.33 7.45
C PHE A 69 0.80 -13.39 8.54
N GLU A 70 0.28 -13.10 9.73
CA GLU A 70 0.12 -14.07 10.82
C GLU A 70 -1.37 -14.33 11.02
N LEU A 71 -1.81 -15.53 10.63
CA LEU A 71 -3.23 -15.89 10.54
C LEU A 71 -3.68 -16.91 11.59
N ASP A 72 -2.79 -17.30 12.50
CA ASP A 72 -3.08 -18.33 13.53
C ASP A 72 -4.13 -17.87 14.55
N SER A 73 -4.34 -16.57 14.72
CA SER A 73 -5.28 -15.98 15.68
C SER A 73 -6.10 -14.89 15.02
N LEU A 74 -7.11 -15.29 14.27
CA LEU A 74 -8.09 -14.38 13.67
C LEU A 74 -9.21 -14.08 14.65
N LYS A 75 -9.72 -12.84 14.58
CA LYS A 75 -10.91 -12.41 15.32
C LYS A 75 -12.12 -12.46 14.40
N GLU A 76 -13.30 -12.45 15.00
CA GLU A 76 -14.56 -12.36 14.30
C GLU A 76 -15.33 -11.13 14.72
N MET A 77 -16.07 -10.55 13.80
CA MET A 77 -17.09 -9.53 14.06
C MET A 77 -18.18 -9.59 12.99
N PRO A 78 -19.39 -9.04 13.27
CA PRO A 78 -20.46 -9.00 12.29
C PRO A 78 -20.15 -7.98 11.18
N PHE A 79 -20.50 -8.34 9.94
CA PHE A 79 -20.44 -7.49 8.77
C PHE A 79 -21.82 -7.49 8.08
N THR A 80 -22.33 -6.32 7.75
CA THR A 80 -23.48 -6.16 6.85
C THR A 80 -23.05 -6.40 5.40
N ASP A 81 -24.00 -6.64 4.48
CA ASP A 81 -23.69 -6.90 3.07
C ASP A 81 -22.86 -5.76 2.44
N SER A 82 -23.20 -4.50 2.72
CA SER A 82 -22.46 -3.34 2.24
C SER A 82 -21.02 -3.24 2.81
N GLU A 83 -20.83 -3.68 4.04
CA GLU A 83 -19.50 -3.75 4.67
C GLU A 83 -18.68 -4.91 4.14
N ILE A 84 -19.31 -6.05 3.81
CA ILE A 84 -18.65 -7.19 3.18
C ILE A 84 -18.01 -6.75 1.88
N ASP A 85 -18.73 -6.08 0.99
CA ASP A 85 -18.21 -5.60 -0.29
C ASP A 85 -17.04 -4.64 -0.11
N LYS A 86 -17.19 -3.70 0.83
CA LYS A 86 -16.17 -2.69 1.12
C LYS A 86 -14.91 -3.28 1.74
N CYS A 87 -15.06 -4.20 2.72
CA CYS A 87 -13.96 -4.68 3.57
C CYS A 87 -13.31 -5.96 3.05
N THR A 88 -13.84 -6.58 2.00
CA THR A 88 -13.30 -7.84 1.46
C THR A 88 -11.98 -7.60 0.72
N VAL A 89 -10.99 -8.36 1.13
CA VAL A 89 -9.69 -8.50 0.50
C VAL A 89 -9.70 -9.76 -0.35
N THR A 90 -9.19 -9.63 -1.57
CA THR A 90 -9.03 -10.72 -2.53
C THR A 90 -7.57 -10.85 -2.95
N LYS A 91 -7.22 -11.99 -3.52
CA LYS A 91 -5.87 -12.25 -4.03
C LYS A 91 -5.38 -11.12 -4.94
N GLY A 92 -4.17 -10.64 -4.67
CA GLY A 92 -3.52 -9.55 -5.40
C GLY A 92 -3.72 -8.16 -4.78
N ASP A 93 -4.61 -7.99 -3.81
CA ASP A 93 -4.77 -6.71 -3.11
C ASP A 93 -3.51 -6.36 -2.30
N LEU A 94 -3.04 -5.12 -2.39
CA LEU A 94 -2.00 -4.58 -1.55
C LEU A 94 -2.62 -3.99 -0.28
N LEU A 95 -2.22 -4.51 0.87
CA LEU A 95 -2.68 -4.04 2.18
C LEU A 95 -1.62 -3.17 2.84
N VAL A 96 -2.06 -2.08 3.48
CA VAL A 96 -1.17 -1.08 4.10
C VAL A 96 -1.71 -0.69 5.46
N CYS A 97 -0.87 -0.72 6.50
CA CYS A 97 -1.24 -0.32 7.86
C CYS A 97 -1.32 1.21 8.00
N GLU A 98 -2.45 1.68 8.58
CA GLU A 98 -2.64 3.06 9.03
C GLU A 98 -2.12 3.28 10.47
N GLY A 99 -2.03 2.22 11.26
CA GLY A 99 -1.64 2.30 12.68
C GLY A 99 -0.48 1.38 13.03
N GLY A 100 0.14 1.64 14.17
CA GLY A 100 1.32 0.92 14.62
C GLY A 100 2.56 1.31 13.80
N ASP A 101 3.10 0.37 13.03
CA ASP A 101 4.17 0.66 12.06
C ASP A 101 3.53 1.18 10.75
N LEU A 102 3.38 2.50 10.65
CA LEU A 102 2.76 3.22 9.54
C LEU A 102 3.39 2.80 8.20
N GLY A 103 2.55 2.47 7.22
CA GLY A 103 3.00 2.09 5.87
C GLY A 103 3.45 0.64 5.74
N ARG A 104 3.49 -0.14 6.83
CA ARG A 104 3.75 -1.58 6.78
C ARG A 104 2.76 -2.26 5.86
N SER A 105 3.26 -3.06 4.91
CA SER A 105 2.47 -3.55 3.78
C SER A 105 2.75 -5.00 3.46
N ALA A 106 1.75 -5.68 2.91
CA ALA A 106 1.89 -6.99 2.28
C ALA A 106 0.82 -7.17 1.20
N ILE A 107 1.06 -8.09 0.27
CA ILE A 107 0.10 -8.46 -0.76
C ILE A 107 -0.64 -9.72 -0.32
N TRP A 108 -1.96 -9.69 -0.41
CA TRP A 108 -2.79 -10.86 -0.12
C TRP A 108 -2.66 -11.88 -1.24
N MET A 109 -1.95 -12.98 -0.99
CA MET A 109 -1.67 -14.01 -1.99
C MET A 109 -2.49 -15.29 -1.81
N PHE A 110 -3.39 -15.32 -0.82
CA PHE A 110 -4.25 -16.47 -0.54
C PHE A 110 -5.47 -16.47 -1.46
N ASP A 111 -5.98 -17.66 -1.77
CA ASP A 111 -7.19 -17.81 -2.59
C ASP A 111 -8.47 -17.50 -1.78
N GLU A 112 -8.41 -17.67 -0.45
CA GLU A 112 -9.50 -17.34 0.47
C GLU A 112 -9.59 -15.83 0.69
N ASN A 113 -10.80 -15.31 0.61
CA ASN A 113 -11.09 -13.91 0.91
C ASN A 113 -11.13 -13.67 2.42
N ILE A 114 -10.59 -12.54 2.86
CA ILE A 114 -10.62 -12.11 4.26
C ILE A 114 -11.23 -10.71 4.39
N ARG A 115 -11.61 -10.30 5.60
CA ARG A 115 -12.06 -8.93 5.91
C ARG A 115 -10.96 -8.19 6.65
N ILE A 116 -11.02 -6.87 6.60
CA ILE A 116 -10.05 -5.99 7.27
C ILE A 116 -10.72 -5.04 8.24
N GLN A 117 -9.99 -4.72 9.31
CA GLN A 117 -10.33 -3.66 10.26
C GLN A 117 -9.94 -2.28 9.70
N ASN A 118 -10.56 -1.22 10.22
CA ASN A 118 -10.44 0.17 9.75
C ASN A 118 -9.02 0.76 9.73
N HIS A 119 -8.06 0.19 10.46
CA HIS A 119 -6.65 0.61 10.44
C HIS A 119 -5.81 -0.12 9.39
N ILE A 120 -6.45 -0.80 8.45
CA ILE A 120 -5.84 -1.37 7.26
C ILE A 120 -6.49 -0.76 6.03
N HIS A 121 -5.66 -0.23 5.14
CA HIS A 121 -6.05 0.19 3.80
C HIS A 121 -5.90 -0.97 2.83
N ARG A 122 -6.91 -1.17 1.97
CA ARG A 122 -6.85 -2.06 0.82
C ARG A 122 -6.68 -1.23 -0.44
N LEU A 123 -5.65 -1.54 -1.20
CA LEU A 123 -5.34 -0.95 -2.49
C LEU A 123 -5.51 -2.00 -3.59
N ARG A 124 -6.44 -1.78 -4.50
CA ARG A 124 -6.71 -2.62 -5.66
C ARG A 124 -6.47 -1.80 -6.92
N PRO A 125 -5.59 -2.24 -7.85
CA PRO A 125 -5.26 -1.44 -9.02
C PRO A 125 -6.47 -1.26 -9.95
N TYR A 126 -6.62 -0.05 -10.52
CA TYR A 126 -7.63 0.23 -11.54
C TYR A 126 -7.26 -0.32 -12.91
N ILE A 127 -5.96 -0.46 -13.16
CA ILE A 127 -5.38 -0.92 -14.43
C ILE A 127 -4.35 -2.02 -14.15
N SER A 128 -3.79 -2.63 -15.17
CA SER A 128 -2.70 -3.60 -15.00
C SER A 128 -1.47 -2.92 -14.40
N LEU A 129 -1.19 -3.22 -13.13
CA LEU A 129 -0.04 -2.74 -12.36
C LEU A 129 0.54 -3.88 -11.52
N SER A 130 1.83 -3.82 -11.26
CA SER A 130 2.49 -4.74 -10.33
C SER A 130 2.30 -4.27 -8.89
N CYS A 131 1.39 -4.90 -8.14
CA CYS A 131 1.26 -4.64 -6.69
C CYS A 131 2.59 -4.89 -5.94
N ARG A 132 3.43 -5.80 -6.44
CA ARG A 132 4.75 -6.07 -5.88
C ARG A 132 5.71 -4.89 -6.05
N PHE A 133 5.65 -4.19 -7.19
CA PHE A 133 6.39 -2.96 -7.39
C PHE A 133 5.98 -1.90 -6.37
N TYR A 134 4.67 -1.67 -6.18
CA TYR A 134 4.18 -0.68 -5.22
C TYR A 134 4.40 -1.10 -3.75
N TYR A 135 4.44 -2.38 -3.44
CA TYR A 135 4.94 -2.86 -2.15
C TYR A 135 6.38 -2.38 -1.91
N TYR A 136 7.28 -2.52 -2.89
CA TYR A 136 8.66 -2.04 -2.78
C TYR A 136 8.74 -0.52 -2.71
N VAL A 137 7.88 0.20 -3.42
CA VAL A 137 7.77 1.66 -3.29
C VAL A 137 7.39 2.03 -1.84
N MET A 138 6.38 1.40 -1.24
CA MET A 138 5.98 1.64 0.16
C MET A 138 7.13 1.34 1.13
N TYR A 139 7.82 0.23 0.93
CA TYR A 139 8.97 -0.14 1.74
C TYR A 139 10.10 0.91 1.64
N MET A 140 10.43 1.34 0.43
CA MET A 140 11.43 2.39 0.17
C MET A 140 11.02 3.72 0.80
N TRP A 141 9.76 4.17 0.64
CA TRP A 141 9.25 5.40 1.25
C TRP A 141 9.35 5.38 2.77
N LYS A 142 9.04 4.24 3.38
CA LYS A 142 9.22 4.04 4.81
C LYS A 142 10.69 4.17 5.23
N ARG A 143 11.60 3.54 4.50
CA ARG A 143 13.04 3.57 4.79
C ARG A 143 13.66 4.95 4.58
N LEU A 144 13.16 5.74 3.64
CA LEU A 144 13.57 7.11 3.40
C LEU A 144 12.90 8.13 4.35
N GLY A 145 12.04 7.68 5.28
CA GLY A 145 11.32 8.57 6.21
C GLY A 145 10.23 9.42 5.56
N LEU A 146 9.82 9.10 4.33
CA LEU A 146 8.73 9.77 3.62
C LEU A 146 7.34 9.33 4.12
N ILE A 147 7.27 8.22 4.84
CA ILE A 147 6.09 7.72 5.55
C ILE A 147 6.41 7.64 7.05
N GLY A 148 5.65 8.39 7.86
CA GLY A 148 5.78 8.38 9.32
C GLY A 148 7.07 9.03 9.86
N GLY A 149 7.82 9.76 9.02
CA GLY A 149 9.01 10.51 9.39
C GLY A 149 8.71 11.95 9.82
N GLN A 150 9.75 12.65 10.31
CA GLN A 150 9.71 14.10 10.52
C GLN A 150 10.25 14.79 9.26
N GLY A 151 9.44 15.61 8.58
CA GLY A 151 9.87 16.35 7.39
C GLY A 151 8.82 16.38 6.28
N ILE A 152 9.28 16.30 5.01
CA ILE A 152 8.46 16.43 3.79
C ILE A 152 7.46 15.26 3.60
N GLY A 153 7.59 14.18 4.36
CA GLY A 153 6.75 12.99 4.22
C GLY A 153 5.39 13.08 4.92
N LEU A 154 4.60 12.00 4.80
CA LEU A 154 3.31 11.87 5.47
C LEU A 154 3.50 11.74 6.99
N GLN A 155 3.03 12.74 7.74
CA GLN A 155 3.04 12.73 9.21
C GLN A 155 1.89 11.92 9.81
N GLY A 156 0.83 11.68 9.03
CA GLY A 156 -0.31 10.82 9.36
C GLY A 156 -0.67 9.97 8.16
N PHE A 157 -1.22 8.79 8.39
CA PHE A 157 -1.51 7.82 7.33
C PHE A 157 -3.00 7.68 7.05
N SER A 158 -3.74 8.81 7.12
CA SER A 158 -5.17 8.82 6.77
C SER A 158 -5.39 8.41 5.32
N SER A 159 -6.61 7.98 4.99
CA SER A 159 -7.01 7.65 3.62
C SER A 159 -6.67 8.77 2.63
N LYS A 160 -6.90 10.04 3.02
CA LYS A 160 -6.58 11.21 2.18
C LYS A 160 -5.07 11.36 1.97
N ALA A 161 -4.26 11.12 3.03
CA ALA A 161 -2.81 11.19 2.93
C ALA A 161 -2.27 10.10 2.01
N LEU A 162 -2.77 8.86 2.15
CA LEU A 162 -2.38 7.75 1.29
C LEU A 162 -2.78 7.98 -0.18
N HIS A 163 -3.99 8.50 -0.45
CA HIS A 163 -4.42 8.87 -1.80
C HIS A 163 -3.50 9.89 -2.47
N ASN A 164 -3.04 10.88 -1.69
CA ASN A 164 -2.16 11.94 -2.18
C ASN A 164 -0.67 11.57 -2.21
N LEU A 165 -0.32 10.37 -1.72
CA LEU A 165 1.07 9.92 -1.76
C LEU A 165 1.57 9.89 -3.20
N ILE A 166 2.67 10.59 -3.45
CA ILE A 166 3.32 10.59 -4.76
C ILE A 166 4.12 9.30 -4.93
N VAL A 167 3.95 8.65 -6.07
CA VAL A 167 4.61 7.38 -6.41
C VAL A 167 5.10 7.40 -7.85
N PRO A 168 6.20 6.72 -8.17
CA PRO A 168 6.68 6.61 -9.53
C PRO A 168 5.81 5.65 -10.35
N LEU A 169 5.59 5.97 -11.61
CA LEU A 169 4.85 5.15 -12.56
C LEU A 169 5.71 4.84 -13.79
N PRO A 170 6.49 3.76 -13.78
CA PRO A 170 7.11 3.19 -14.99
C PRO A 170 6.10 2.37 -15.80
N SER A 171 6.50 1.93 -17.00
CA SER A 171 5.73 0.92 -17.76
C SER A 171 5.60 -0.38 -16.97
N ILE A 172 4.58 -1.20 -17.30
CA ILE A 172 4.37 -2.50 -16.61
C ILE A 172 5.59 -3.42 -16.75
N ASP A 173 6.17 -3.51 -17.93
CA ASP A 173 7.38 -4.33 -18.19
C ASP A 173 8.55 -3.89 -17.32
N GLU A 174 8.70 -2.57 -17.12
CA GLU A 174 9.75 -2.02 -16.26
C GLU A 174 9.46 -2.29 -14.78
N GLN A 175 8.20 -2.21 -14.33
CA GLN A 175 7.80 -2.61 -12.97
C GLN A 175 8.18 -4.07 -12.71
N GLU A 176 7.86 -4.98 -13.63
CA GLU A 176 8.15 -6.41 -13.52
C GLU A 176 9.66 -6.69 -13.53
N ARG A 177 10.41 -6.00 -14.39
CA ARG A 177 11.88 -6.11 -14.46
C ARG A 177 12.53 -5.68 -13.14
N ILE A 178 12.05 -4.58 -12.56
CA ILE A 178 12.54 -4.08 -11.26
C ILE A 178 12.21 -5.09 -10.16
N VAL A 179 10.98 -5.57 -10.10
CA VAL A 179 10.54 -6.56 -9.12
C VAL A 179 11.43 -7.81 -9.18
N ALA A 180 11.63 -8.38 -10.36
CA ALA A 180 12.48 -9.56 -10.54
C ALA A 180 13.93 -9.32 -10.05
N SER A 181 14.47 -8.12 -10.30
CA SER A 181 15.81 -7.74 -9.86
C SER A 181 15.91 -7.60 -8.34
N VAL A 182 14.92 -6.97 -7.72
CA VAL A 182 14.86 -6.77 -6.26
C VAL A 182 14.66 -8.09 -5.54
N ASP A 183 13.73 -8.94 -6.00
CA ASP A 183 13.49 -10.27 -5.43
C ASP A 183 14.75 -11.13 -5.47
N LYS A 184 15.50 -11.10 -6.59
CA LYS A 184 16.78 -11.81 -6.72
C LYS A 184 17.82 -11.32 -5.72
N LEU A 185 17.90 -10.00 -5.48
CA LEU A 185 18.82 -9.43 -4.50
C LEU A 185 18.46 -9.88 -3.09
N PHE A 186 17.19 -9.80 -2.69
CA PHE A 186 16.75 -10.26 -1.37
C PHE A 186 17.00 -11.76 -1.17
N ALA A 187 16.70 -12.60 -2.17
CA ALA A 187 17.00 -14.03 -2.12
C ALA A 187 18.50 -14.29 -1.94
N THR A 188 19.35 -13.51 -2.60
CA THR A 188 20.82 -13.62 -2.47
C THR A 188 21.28 -13.27 -1.05
N ILE A 189 20.77 -12.16 -0.50
CA ILE A 189 21.06 -11.72 0.87
C ILE A 189 20.65 -12.80 1.87
N ALA A 190 19.41 -13.28 1.79
CA ALA A 190 18.92 -14.34 2.68
C ALA A 190 19.77 -15.62 2.63
N ASN A 191 20.25 -16.01 1.44
CA ASN A 191 21.16 -17.15 1.27
C ASN A 191 22.54 -16.91 1.92
N ILE A 192 23.05 -15.68 1.88
CA ILE A 192 24.31 -15.33 2.54
C ILE A 192 24.13 -15.38 4.06
N GLU A 193 23.08 -14.77 4.59
CA GLU A 193 22.76 -14.79 6.03
C GLU A 193 22.65 -16.22 6.57
N LYS A 194 21.96 -17.10 5.83
CA LYS A 194 21.83 -18.52 6.22
C LYS A 194 23.17 -19.29 6.22
N ARG A 195 24.17 -18.84 5.46
CA ARG A 195 25.51 -19.46 5.43
C ARG A 195 26.44 -18.95 6.54
N LEU A 196 26.09 -17.80 7.12
CA LEU A 196 26.88 -17.15 8.19
C LEU A 196 26.32 -17.46 9.59
N SER A 197 25.10 -17.99 9.69
CA SER A 197 24.45 -18.46 10.91
C SER A 197 24.75 -19.95 11.16
#